data_c9a7fd7deae72576c07d85a11b7f7ac7
#
_entry.id   c9a7fd7deae72576c07d85a11b7f7ac7
#
_cell.length_a   1.000
_cell.length_b   1.000
_cell.length_c   1.000
_cell.angle_alpha   90.00
_cell.angle_beta   90.00
_cell.angle_gamma   90.00
#
_symmetry.space_group_name_H-M   'P 1'
#
loop_
_entity.id
_entity.type
_entity.pdbx_description
1 polymer ?
#
loop_
_entity_poly.entity_id
_entity_poly.type
_entity_poly.pdbx_seq_one_letter_code
_entity_poly.pdbx_strand_id
1 'polypeptide(L)'
;VYTSISGFGQTGPKSSRPSFDNTGQAESGLWSMNGYPDRPPVRVGTIIGDLAACFFGTIGTVVALREAEKTGRGQLVDVAQVDSTLCLTESALLRYSVDGVEATPTGNDHAFVRPYEQFSCKDGFVFFGGYNDKQWRETLKVFNCDDLASDPEIDTMHKRFNKEVYD
;
A
#
# COMPACT_ATOMS: atom_id res chain seq x y z
N VAL A 1 2.31 -22.87 21.87
CA VAL A 1 2.63 -21.72 21.00
C VAL A 1 2.77 -20.48 21.87
N TYR A 2 3.78 -19.70 21.61
CA TYR A 2 4.02 -18.42 22.28
C TYR A 2 4.15 -17.33 21.22
N THR A 3 3.25 -16.35 21.25
CA THR A 3 3.27 -15.22 20.31
C THR A 3 3.79 -13.98 21.03
N SER A 4 4.83 -13.39 20.47
CA SER A 4 5.44 -12.16 20.95
C SER A 4 5.26 -11.07 19.92
N ILE A 5 4.64 -9.95 20.31
CA ILE A 5 4.48 -8.76 19.45
C ILE A 5 5.33 -7.65 20.06
N SER A 6 6.21 -7.07 19.27
CA SER A 6 7.08 -5.98 19.71
C SER A 6 7.34 -4.99 18.56
N GLY A 7 8.01 -3.88 18.81
CA GLY A 7 8.31 -2.88 17.81
C GLY A 7 9.20 -3.38 16.67
N PHE A 8 10.27 -4.10 17.03
CA PHE A 8 11.36 -4.49 16.12
C PHE A 8 11.71 -5.97 16.15
N GLY A 9 10.85 -6.81 16.72
CA GLY A 9 11.13 -8.23 16.94
C GLY A 9 11.98 -8.49 18.19
N GLN A 10 12.13 -9.76 18.54
CA GLN A 10 12.88 -10.22 19.72
C GLN A 10 14.38 -10.30 19.47
N THR A 11 14.82 -10.18 18.24
CA THR A 11 16.22 -10.29 17.82
C THR A 11 16.64 -9.12 16.95
N GLY A 12 17.95 -8.98 16.72
CA GLY A 12 18.49 -7.92 15.87
C GLY A 12 18.87 -6.65 16.63
N PRO A 13 19.50 -5.67 15.93
CA PRO A 13 20.13 -4.52 16.55
C PRO A 13 19.15 -3.51 17.17
N LYS A 14 17.87 -3.54 16.76
CA LYS A 14 16.83 -2.64 17.26
C LYS A 14 15.86 -3.32 18.25
N SER A 15 16.07 -4.58 18.63
CA SER A 15 15.14 -5.34 19.47
C SER A 15 14.84 -4.73 20.84
N SER A 16 15.77 -3.92 21.39
CA SER A 16 15.58 -3.21 22.67
C SER A 16 14.91 -1.83 22.54
N ARG A 17 14.65 -1.37 21.30
CA ARG A 17 14.03 -0.05 21.11
C ARG A 17 12.51 -0.13 21.33
N PRO A 18 11.94 0.82 22.07
CA PRO A 18 10.50 0.95 22.16
C PRO A 18 9.91 1.39 20.80
N SER A 19 8.69 0.99 20.55
CA SER A 19 7.92 1.40 19.39
C SER A 19 6.45 1.57 19.76
N PHE A 20 5.83 2.53 19.10
CA PHE A 20 4.39 2.72 19.03
C PHE A 20 4.01 2.81 17.56
N ASP A 21 2.74 2.89 17.27
CA ASP A 21 2.18 2.96 15.92
C ASP A 21 2.95 3.91 14.99
N ASN A 22 3.18 5.14 15.42
CA ASN A 22 3.90 6.14 14.62
C ASN A 22 5.34 5.71 14.28
N THR A 23 6.02 5.02 15.19
CA THR A 23 7.35 4.48 14.93
C THR A 23 7.28 3.39 13.87
N GLY A 24 6.30 2.49 13.98
CA GLY A 24 6.03 1.44 13.00
C GLY A 24 5.79 2.02 11.60
N GLN A 25 4.93 3.02 11.51
CA GLN A 25 4.60 3.68 10.24
C GLN A 25 5.82 4.41 9.63
N ALA A 26 6.60 5.11 10.44
CA ALA A 26 7.75 5.89 9.96
C ALA A 26 8.93 4.99 9.54
N GLU A 27 9.33 4.06 10.40
CA GLU A 27 10.48 3.18 10.15
C GLU A 27 10.22 2.15 9.04
N SER A 28 8.96 1.82 8.75
CA SER A 28 8.58 0.97 7.62
C SER A 28 8.54 1.70 6.27
N GLY A 29 8.70 3.01 6.26
CA GLY A 29 8.60 3.81 5.04
C GLY A 29 7.16 4.17 4.61
N LEU A 30 6.13 3.74 5.35
CA LEU A 30 4.74 4.03 5.00
C LEU A 30 4.46 5.55 4.93
N TRP A 31 5.08 6.35 5.78
CA TRP A 31 4.91 7.79 5.76
C TRP A 31 5.46 8.44 4.48
N SER A 32 6.56 7.91 3.93
CA SER A 32 7.16 8.47 2.71
C SER A 32 6.29 8.31 1.47
N MET A 33 5.33 7.39 1.51
CA MET A 33 4.37 7.15 0.42
C MET A 33 3.03 7.84 0.64
N ASN A 34 2.76 8.32 1.87
CA ASN A 34 1.45 8.83 2.24
C ASN A 34 1.44 10.35 2.29
N GLY A 35 0.50 10.97 1.61
CA GLY A 35 0.35 12.41 1.51
C GLY A 35 0.29 12.92 0.09
N TYR A 36 0.48 14.22 -0.07
CA TYR A 36 0.52 14.89 -1.38
C TYR A 36 1.96 15.18 -1.80
N PRO A 37 2.24 15.22 -3.11
CA PRO A 37 3.53 15.70 -3.61
C PRO A 37 3.88 17.07 -3.02
N ASP A 38 5.17 17.34 -2.82
CA ASP A 38 5.69 18.61 -2.29
C ASP A 38 5.18 19.02 -0.89
N ARG A 39 4.65 18.07 -0.15
CA ARG A 39 4.25 18.25 1.26
C ARG A 39 5.05 17.33 2.17
N PRO A 40 5.17 17.69 3.46
CA PRO A 40 5.76 16.77 4.43
C PRO A 40 5.03 15.42 4.46
N PRO A 41 5.72 14.31 4.72
CA PRO A 41 5.10 13.01 4.90
C PRO A 41 3.97 13.04 5.93
N VAL A 42 2.91 12.30 5.68
CA VAL A 42 1.71 12.27 6.53
C VAL A 42 1.48 10.86 7.04
N ARG A 43 1.26 10.73 8.35
CA ARG A 43 0.86 9.45 8.92
C ARG A 43 -0.53 9.03 8.44
N VAL A 44 -0.78 7.74 8.39
CA VAL A 44 -2.15 7.21 8.24
C VAL A 44 -2.96 7.56 9.49
N GLY A 45 -4.18 8.03 9.33
CA GLY A 45 -5.02 8.56 10.42
C GLY A 45 -5.45 7.55 11.47
N THR A 46 -5.29 6.24 11.20
CA THR A 46 -5.52 5.16 12.16
C THR A 46 -4.21 4.55 12.64
N ILE A 47 -4.26 3.69 13.66
CA ILE A 47 -3.14 2.94 14.23
C ILE A 47 -2.76 1.72 13.35
N ILE A 48 -2.45 1.97 12.08
CA ILE A 48 -2.27 0.92 11.08
C ILE A 48 -1.06 0.00 11.38
N GLY A 49 -0.03 0.53 12.03
CA GLY A 49 1.13 -0.26 12.46
C GLY A 49 0.77 -1.28 13.54
N ASP A 50 -0.01 -0.86 14.53
CA ASP A 50 -0.52 -1.74 15.58
C ASP A 50 -1.47 -2.80 15.00
N LEU A 51 -2.37 -2.38 14.11
CA LEU A 51 -3.31 -3.29 13.46
C LEU A 51 -2.60 -4.31 12.56
N ALA A 52 -1.58 -3.91 11.82
CA ALA A 52 -0.77 -4.82 11.01
C ALA A 52 -0.12 -5.90 11.90
N ALA A 53 0.53 -5.50 13.00
CA ALA A 53 1.12 -6.46 13.93
C ALA A 53 0.06 -7.39 14.56
N CYS A 54 -1.11 -6.88 14.88
CA CYS A 54 -2.23 -7.66 15.37
C CYS A 54 -2.67 -8.73 14.37
N PHE A 55 -2.86 -8.37 13.09
CA PHE A 55 -3.29 -9.31 12.06
C PHE A 55 -2.23 -10.39 11.80
N PHE A 56 -0.97 -10.02 11.61
CA PHE A 56 0.10 -10.99 11.40
C PHE A 56 0.31 -11.88 12.63
N GLY A 57 0.21 -11.31 13.83
CA GLY A 57 0.28 -12.09 15.07
C GLY A 57 -0.85 -13.10 15.20
N THR A 58 -2.07 -12.71 14.88
CA THR A 58 -3.23 -13.59 14.90
C THR A 58 -3.09 -14.72 13.87
N ILE A 59 -2.74 -14.39 12.63
CA ILE A 59 -2.55 -15.38 11.55
C ILE A 59 -1.42 -16.36 11.94
N GLY A 60 -0.29 -15.82 12.36
CA GLY A 60 0.87 -16.65 12.78
C GLY A 60 0.52 -17.57 13.93
N THR A 61 -0.22 -17.09 14.93
CA THR A 61 -0.68 -17.90 16.07
C THR A 61 -1.57 -19.06 15.64
N VAL A 62 -2.57 -18.79 14.79
CA VAL A 62 -3.48 -19.84 14.29
C VAL A 62 -2.74 -20.88 13.48
N VAL A 63 -1.82 -20.48 12.62
CA VAL A 63 -0.99 -21.40 11.83
C VAL A 63 -0.11 -22.25 12.74
N ALA A 64 0.54 -21.63 13.74
CA ALA A 64 1.39 -22.32 14.69
C ALA A 64 0.63 -23.31 15.58
N LEU A 65 -0.59 -22.95 15.99
CA LEU A 65 -1.48 -23.86 16.75
C LEU A 65 -1.86 -25.07 15.90
N ARG A 66 -2.24 -24.85 14.63
CA ARG A 66 -2.56 -25.97 13.73
C ARG A 66 -1.39 -26.93 13.53
N GLU A 67 -0.18 -26.39 13.44
CA GLU A 67 1.03 -27.20 13.33
C GLU A 67 1.30 -27.97 14.64
N ALA A 68 1.13 -27.30 15.78
CA ALA A 68 1.30 -27.94 17.08
C ALA A 68 0.29 -29.08 17.31
N GLU A 69 -0.95 -28.93 16.88
CA GLU A 69 -1.97 -29.99 16.94
C GLU A 69 -1.57 -31.23 16.12
N LYS A 70 -0.92 -31.04 14.96
CA LYS A 70 -0.49 -32.14 14.08
C LYS A 70 0.78 -32.81 14.54
N THR A 71 1.73 -32.04 15.06
CA THR A 71 3.10 -32.52 15.33
C THR A 71 3.41 -32.75 16.82
N GLY A 72 2.56 -32.23 17.71
CA GLY A 72 2.81 -32.16 19.14
C GLY A 72 3.90 -31.16 19.54
N ARG A 73 4.37 -30.30 18.60
CA ARG A 73 5.46 -29.35 18.83
C ARG A 73 4.94 -27.92 18.73
N GLY A 74 5.07 -27.17 19.82
CA GLY A 74 4.84 -25.73 19.82
C GLY A 74 6.01 -24.95 19.23
N GLN A 75 5.79 -23.65 18.98
CA GLN A 75 6.81 -22.75 18.45
C GLN A 75 6.59 -21.31 18.93
N LEU A 76 7.63 -20.51 18.79
CA LEU A 76 7.57 -19.06 18.95
C LEU A 76 7.08 -18.43 17.63
N VAL A 77 6.14 -17.49 17.76
CA VAL A 77 5.73 -16.56 16.70
C VAL A 77 6.22 -15.17 17.10
N ASP A 78 7.28 -14.71 16.47
CA ASP A 78 7.85 -13.39 16.72
C ASP A 78 7.34 -12.42 15.65
N VAL A 79 6.67 -11.34 16.08
CA VAL A 79 6.03 -10.35 15.22
C VAL A 79 6.57 -8.97 15.53
N ALA A 80 7.27 -8.39 14.56
CA ALA A 80 7.73 -7.02 14.64
C ALA A 80 6.70 -6.07 14.01
N GLN A 81 6.34 -5.02 14.71
CA GLN A 81 5.42 -3.99 14.21
C GLN A 81 5.95 -3.33 12.93
N VAL A 82 7.25 -3.01 12.90
CA VAL A 82 7.90 -2.40 11.72
C VAL A 82 7.82 -3.31 10.51
N ASP A 83 8.16 -4.60 10.67
CA ASP A 83 8.12 -5.58 9.57
C ASP A 83 6.69 -5.82 9.10
N SER A 84 5.74 -5.89 10.02
CA SER A 84 4.32 -6.03 9.72
C SER A 84 3.79 -4.83 8.91
N THR A 85 4.20 -3.62 9.28
CA THR A 85 3.82 -2.41 8.56
C THR A 85 4.51 -2.32 7.21
N LEU A 86 5.79 -2.75 7.11
CA LEU A 86 6.53 -2.84 5.85
C LEU A 86 5.83 -3.76 4.85
N CYS A 87 5.24 -4.86 5.30
CA CYS A 87 4.46 -5.74 4.42
C CYS A 87 3.27 -5.03 3.76
N LEU A 88 2.74 -3.95 4.33
CA LEU A 88 1.67 -3.15 3.73
C LEU A 88 2.17 -2.21 2.62
N THR A 89 3.49 -2.04 2.48
CA THR A 89 4.12 -1.23 1.42
C THR A 89 4.68 -2.10 0.29
N GLU A 90 4.14 -3.29 0.09
CA GLU A 90 4.71 -4.35 -0.75
C GLU A 90 4.96 -3.90 -2.21
N SER A 91 4.06 -3.14 -2.82
CA SER A 91 4.21 -2.65 -4.20
C SER A 91 5.36 -1.64 -4.33
N ALA A 92 5.55 -0.77 -3.33
CA ALA A 92 6.66 0.17 -3.28
C ALA A 92 7.99 -0.54 -3.07
N LEU A 93 8.02 -1.52 -2.16
CA LEU A 93 9.20 -2.33 -1.89
C LEU A 93 9.61 -3.16 -3.12
N LEU A 94 8.63 -3.76 -3.80
CA LEU A 94 8.86 -4.52 -5.03
C LEU A 94 9.42 -3.62 -6.13
N ARG A 95 8.82 -2.46 -6.36
CA ARG A 95 9.28 -1.50 -7.37
C ARG A 95 10.70 -1.01 -7.09
N TYR A 96 11.02 -0.68 -5.85
CA TYR A 96 12.38 -0.31 -5.48
C TYR A 96 13.38 -1.44 -5.73
N SER A 97 13.03 -2.68 -5.40
CA SER A 97 13.92 -3.83 -5.59
C SER A 97 14.16 -4.20 -7.06
N VAL A 98 13.22 -3.89 -7.95
CA VAL A 98 13.32 -4.20 -9.39
C VAL A 98 13.91 -3.02 -10.18
N ASP A 99 13.39 -1.82 -9.95
CA ASP A 99 13.66 -0.65 -10.77
C ASP A 99 14.54 0.41 -10.07
N GLY A 100 14.79 0.24 -8.76
CA GLY A 100 15.50 1.22 -7.93
C GLY A 100 14.73 2.53 -7.71
N VAL A 101 13.42 2.55 -8.02
CA VAL A 101 12.58 3.74 -7.92
C VAL A 101 11.97 3.85 -6.52
N GLU A 102 12.30 4.92 -5.82
CA GLU A 102 11.70 5.22 -4.51
C GLU A 102 10.24 5.63 -4.67
N ALA A 103 9.40 5.13 -3.75
CA ALA A 103 8.01 5.55 -3.70
C ALA A 103 7.89 6.96 -3.14
N THR A 104 7.04 7.77 -3.78
CA THR A 104 6.72 9.13 -3.36
C THR A 104 5.21 9.28 -3.16
N PRO A 105 4.77 10.25 -2.34
CA PRO A 105 3.35 10.52 -2.20
C PRO A 105 2.70 10.93 -3.53
N THR A 106 1.52 10.39 -3.80
CA THR A 106 0.74 10.70 -5.02
C THR A 106 -0.60 11.37 -4.71
N GLY A 107 -0.85 11.70 -3.45
CA GLY A 107 -2.14 12.22 -3.02
C GLY A 107 -3.24 11.15 -3.13
N ASN A 108 -4.31 11.48 -3.84
CA ASN A 108 -5.40 10.56 -4.12
C ASN A 108 -5.29 9.87 -5.49
N ASP A 109 -4.16 10.03 -6.15
CA ASP A 109 -3.91 9.43 -7.44
C ASP A 109 -3.29 8.05 -7.27
N HIS A 110 -3.65 7.13 -8.13
CA HIS A 110 -2.96 5.84 -8.16
C HIS A 110 -1.55 5.99 -8.73
N ALA A 111 -0.58 5.30 -8.13
CA ALA A 111 0.83 5.45 -8.51
C ALA A 111 1.13 5.01 -9.96
N PHE A 112 0.30 4.14 -10.56
CA PHE A 112 0.59 3.53 -11.86
C PHE A 112 -0.59 3.53 -12.83
N VAL A 113 -1.84 3.66 -12.36
CA VAL A 113 -3.05 3.50 -13.18
C VAL A 113 -3.71 4.84 -13.38
N ARG A 114 -4.01 5.16 -14.63
CA ARG A 114 -4.72 6.36 -15.03
C ARG A 114 -5.90 6.01 -15.97
N PRO A 115 -7.04 6.70 -15.80
CA PRO A 115 -7.46 7.44 -14.60
C PRO A 115 -7.79 6.46 -13.47
N TYR A 116 -7.36 6.75 -12.28
CA TYR A 116 -7.71 6.05 -11.04
C TYR A 116 -7.43 7.01 -9.88
N GLU A 117 -8.25 8.05 -9.77
CA GLU A 117 -7.98 9.18 -8.90
C GLU A 117 -9.25 9.94 -8.50
N GLN A 118 -9.07 10.93 -7.65
CA GLN A 118 -10.13 11.82 -7.22
C GLN A 118 -10.23 13.04 -8.15
N PHE A 119 -11.43 13.30 -8.62
CA PHE A 119 -11.75 14.46 -9.44
C PHE A 119 -12.67 15.43 -8.69
N SER A 120 -12.47 16.72 -8.91
CA SER A 120 -13.37 17.74 -8.41
C SER A 120 -14.65 17.78 -9.24
N CYS A 121 -15.79 17.94 -8.60
CA CYS A 121 -17.08 18.15 -9.24
C CYS A 121 -17.79 19.37 -8.63
N LYS A 122 -18.98 19.71 -9.14
CA LYS A 122 -19.69 20.94 -8.78
C LYS A 122 -19.93 21.09 -7.27
N ASP A 123 -20.18 19.99 -6.58
CA ASP A 123 -20.63 19.95 -5.19
C ASP A 123 -19.74 19.09 -4.28
N GLY A 124 -18.52 18.74 -4.74
CA GLY A 124 -17.58 17.97 -3.97
C GLY A 124 -16.54 17.25 -4.81
N PHE A 125 -16.37 15.97 -4.54
CA PHE A 125 -15.40 15.14 -5.22
C PHE A 125 -16.03 13.81 -5.65
N VAL A 126 -15.56 13.29 -6.76
CA VAL A 126 -15.87 11.95 -7.25
C VAL A 126 -14.57 11.17 -7.42
N PHE A 127 -14.59 9.90 -7.04
CA PHE A 127 -13.51 8.99 -7.36
C PHE A 127 -13.97 8.04 -8.47
N PHE A 128 -13.19 7.93 -9.54
CA PHE A 128 -13.42 6.90 -10.53
C PHE A 128 -12.10 6.40 -11.11
N GLY A 129 -12.16 5.24 -11.77
CA GLY A 129 -11.01 4.64 -12.41
C GLY A 129 -11.36 3.84 -13.64
N GLY A 130 -10.59 4.05 -14.70
CA GLY A 130 -10.61 3.25 -15.91
C GLY A 130 -9.49 2.21 -15.90
N TYR A 131 -9.53 1.27 -14.93
CA TYR A 131 -8.44 0.33 -14.71
C TYR A 131 -8.06 -0.49 -15.95
N ASN A 132 -9.04 -0.92 -16.73
CA ASN A 132 -8.79 -1.63 -17.98
C ASN A 132 -9.43 -0.90 -19.18
N ASP A 133 -9.11 -1.34 -20.40
CA ASP A 133 -9.54 -0.65 -21.62
C ASP A 133 -11.06 -0.68 -21.83
N LYS A 134 -11.76 -1.67 -21.28
CA LYS A 134 -13.22 -1.68 -21.31
C LYS A 134 -13.79 -0.61 -20.38
N GLN A 135 -13.32 -0.54 -19.13
CA GLN A 135 -13.75 0.45 -18.17
C GLN A 135 -13.41 1.86 -18.67
N TRP A 136 -12.23 2.04 -19.25
CA TRP A 136 -11.84 3.31 -19.87
C TRP A 136 -12.86 3.78 -20.90
N ARG A 137 -13.18 2.93 -21.90
CA ARG A 137 -14.18 3.24 -22.92
C ARG A 137 -15.56 3.53 -22.36
N GLU A 138 -16.01 2.80 -21.34
CA GLU A 138 -17.29 3.08 -20.68
C GLU A 138 -17.28 4.40 -19.91
N THR A 139 -16.17 4.72 -19.27
CA THR A 139 -15.98 6.03 -18.60
C THR A 139 -16.07 7.18 -19.59
N LEU A 140 -15.40 7.10 -20.73
CA LEU A 140 -15.43 8.11 -21.78
C LEU A 140 -16.86 8.38 -22.30
N LYS A 141 -17.67 7.35 -22.45
CA LYS A 141 -19.08 7.50 -22.85
C LYS A 141 -19.87 8.31 -21.82
N VAL A 142 -19.65 8.07 -20.53
CA VAL A 142 -20.33 8.82 -19.46
C VAL A 142 -20.00 10.31 -19.53
N PHE A 143 -18.77 10.65 -19.91
CA PHE A 143 -18.31 12.04 -20.04
C PHE A 143 -18.51 12.64 -21.45
N ASN A 144 -19.08 11.88 -22.40
CA ASN A 144 -19.22 12.28 -23.80
C ASN A 144 -17.87 12.64 -24.47
N CYS A 145 -16.84 11.84 -24.16
CA CYS A 145 -15.48 11.99 -24.70
C CYS A 145 -15.07 10.74 -25.51
N ASP A 146 -16.00 10.20 -26.31
CA ASP A 146 -15.78 8.96 -27.05
C ASP A 146 -14.62 9.04 -28.06
N ASP A 147 -14.27 10.22 -28.52
CA ASP A 147 -13.14 10.52 -29.40
C ASP A 147 -11.81 10.08 -28.77
N LEU A 148 -11.65 10.23 -27.46
CA LEU A 148 -10.46 9.81 -26.72
C LEU A 148 -10.30 8.28 -26.67
N ALA A 149 -11.36 7.51 -26.91
CA ALA A 149 -11.29 6.05 -26.92
C ALA A 149 -10.42 5.49 -28.05
N SER A 150 -10.22 6.28 -29.10
CA SER A 150 -9.44 5.92 -30.27
C SER A 150 -8.13 6.71 -30.38
N ASP A 151 -7.80 7.49 -29.39
CA ASP A 151 -6.55 8.23 -29.35
C ASP A 151 -5.37 7.22 -29.20
N PRO A 152 -4.45 7.17 -30.19
CA PRO A 152 -3.36 6.20 -30.16
C PRO A 152 -2.38 6.37 -29.02
N GLU A 153 -2.38 7.52 -28.33
CA GLU A 153 -1.51 7.77 -27.17
C GLU A 153 -2.06 7.17 -25.87
N ILE A 154 -3.39 7.00 -25.77
CA ILE A 154 -4.07 6.58 -24.52
C ILE A 154 -5.09 5.45 -24.70
N ASP A 155 -5.20 4.86 -25.88
CA ASP A 155 -6.21 3.82 -26.21
C ASP A 155 -6.09 2.52 -25.42
N THR A 156 -4.92 2.25 -24.82
CA THR A 156 -4.67 1.07 -23.99
C THR A 156 -4.21 1.43 -22.59
N MET A 157 -4.50 0.55 -21.63
CA MET A 157 -4.04 0.71 -20.24
C MET A 157 -2.52 0.90 -20.14
N HIS A 158 -1.75 0.16 -20.94
CA HIS A 158 -0.29 0.26 -20.93
C HIS A 158 0.21 1.66 -21.31
N LYS A 159 -0.44 2.32 -22.28
CA LYS A 159 -0.09 3.68 -22.70
C LYS A 159 -0.49 4.71 -21.64
N ARG A 160 -1.62 4.50 -20.97
CA ARG A 160 -2.08 5.35 -19.87
C ARG A 160 -1.26 5.26 -18.58
N PHE A 161 -0.29 4.37 -18.52
CA PHE A 161 0.71 4.38 -17.44
C PHE A 161 1.77 5.48 -17.59
N ASN A 162 1.88 6.08 -18.77
CA ASN A 162 2.81 7.16 -18.99
C ASN A 162 2.20 8.49 -18.51
N LYS A 163 2.70 9.00 -17.39
CA LYS A 163 2.20 10.23 -16.78
C LYS A 163 2.33 11.45 -17.68
N GLU A 164 3.40 11.53 -18.49
CA GLU A 164 3.66 12.67 -19.38
C GLU A 164 2.63 12.78 -20.52
N VAL A 165 2.03 11.68 -20.92
CA VAL A 165 0.98 11.67 -21.97
C VAL A 165 -0.37 12.02 -21.38
N TYR A 166 -0.54 11.87 -20.08
CA TYR A 166 -1.83 11.99 -19.41
C TYR A 166 -2.08 13.36 -18.77
N ASP A 167 -1.04 14.04 -18.38
CA ASP A 167 -1.06 15.39 -17.81
C ASP A 167 -1.19 16.45 -18.91
#